data_d641b08aa992803dceca461078d5f9ed
#
_entry.id   d641b08aa992803dceca461078d5f9ed
#
_cell.length_a   1.000
_cell.length_b   1.000
_cell.length_c   1.000
_cell.angle_alpha   90.00
_cell.angle_beta   90.00
_cell.angle_gamma   90.00
#
_symmetry.space_group_name_H-M   'P 1'
#
loop_
_entity.id
_entity.type
_entity.pdbx_description
1 polymer ?
#
loop_
_entity_poly.entity_id
_entity_poly.type
_entity_poly.pdbx_seq_one_letter_code
_entity_poly.pdbx_strand_id
1 'polypeptide(L)'
;MKITTKDNFTIDVNKDRAKDWRFAKALAMMDSEDDSEKLKGAAIAVPFLLGKDGEEALMKHLTDKEGLVSSASVLSAFTEIITLLGEEEKKS
;
A
#
# COMPACT_ATOMS: atom_id res chain seq x y z
N MET A 1 -11.60 -3.55 7.00
CA MET A 1 -11.38 -4.83 6.30
C MET A 1 -9.97 -5.32 6.53
N LYS A 2 -9.81 -6.53 7.01
CA LYS A 2 -8.49 -7.10 7.28
C LYS A 2 -7.91 -7.74 6.03
N ILE A 3 -6.68 -7.36 5.71
CA ILE A 3 -5.95 -7.90 4.57
C ILE A 3 -4.71 -8.60 5.10
N THR A 4 -4.47 -9.84 4.67
CA THR A 4 -3.28 -10.58 5.05
C THR A 4 -2.47 -10.90 3.80
N THR A 5 -1.22 -10.47 3.76
CA THR A 5 -0.31 -10.73 2.63
C THR A 5 0.24 -12.15 2.72
N LYS A 6 0.89 -12.61 1.64
CA LYS A 6 1.44 -13.98 1.62
C LYS A 6 2.59 -14.21 2.59
N ASP A 7 3.22 -13.15 3.08
CA ASP A 7 4.24 -13.27 4.12
C ASP A 7 3.67 -13.05 5.54
N ASN A 8 2.35 -13.19 5.66
CA ASN A 8 1.61 -13.15 6.94
C ASN A 8 1.58 -11.79 7.61
N PHE A 9 1.74 -10.71 6.84
CA PHE A 9 1.49 -9.37 7.37
C PHE A 9 -0.01 -9.08 7.29
N THR A 10 -0.63 -8.78 8.42
CA THR A 10 -2.06 -8.46 8.48
C THR A 10 -2.24 -6.99 8.80
N ILE A 11 -3.10 -6.34 8.04
CA ILE A 11 -3.39 -4.92 8.23
C ILE A 11 -4.88 -4.67 8.04
N ASP A 12 -5.41 -3.74 8.83
CA ASP A 12 -6.81 -3.33 8.72
C ASP A 12 -6.87 -2.11 7.80
N VAL A 13 -7.62 -2.23 6.72
CA VAL A 13 -7.73 -1.19 5.70
C VAL A 13 -9.15 -0.64 5.69
N ASN A 14 -9.28 0.69 5.68
CA ASN A 14 -10.57 1.34 5.49
C ASN A 14 -10.90 1.35 3.99
N LYS A 15 -11.79 0.46 3.59
CA LYS A 15 -12.15 0.27 2.17
C LYS A 15 -12.75 1.52 1.53
N ASP A 16 -13.36 2.40 2.32
CA ASP A 16 -13.96 3.61 1.79
C ASP A 16 -12.89 4.59 1.30
N ARG A 17 -11.70 4.56 1.89
CA ARG A 17 -10.59 5.39 1.42
C ARG A 17 -10.10 4.94 0.04
N ALA A 18 -10.25 3.67 -0.28
CA ALA A 18 -9.87 3.16 -1.59
C ALA A 18 -10.77 3.71 -2.72
N LYS A 19 -11.92 4.26 -2.37
CA LYS A 19 -12.88 4.84 -3.34
C LYS A 19 -12.72 6.36 -3.48
N ASP A 20 -11.84 6.96 -2.69
CA ASP A 20 -11.62 8.40 -2.71
C ASP A 20 -10.84 8.82 -3.96
N TRP A 21 -11.23 9.97 -4.53
CA TRP A 21 -10.58 10.50 -5.74
C TRP A 21 -9.08 10.73 -5.56
N ARG A 22 -8.67 11.17 -4.37
CA ARG A 22 -7.26 11.41 -4.09
C ARG A 22 -6.46 10.12 -4.13
N PHE A 23 -7.06 9.02 -3.69
CA PHE A 23 -6.42 7.70 -3.78
C PHE A 23 -6.31 7.24 -5.24
N ALA A 24 -7.38 7.43 -6.02
CA ALA A 24 -7.38 7.08 -7.44
C ALA A 24 -6.28 7.83 -8.20
N LYS A 25 -6.12 9.12 -7.91
CA LYS A 25 -5.05 9.93 -8.52
C LYS A 25 -3.67 9.39 -8.17
N ALA A 26 -3.46 9.04 -6.91
CA ALA A 26 -2.18 8.49 -6.45
C ALA A 26 -1.88 7.15 -7.11
N LEU A 27 -2.89 6.29 -7.28
CA LEU A 27 -2.71 5.01 -7.97
C LEU A 27 -2.32 5.23 -9.44
N ALA A 28 -2.93 6.22 -10.09
CA ALA A 28 -2.57 6.55 -11.48
C ALA A 28 -1.10 6.95 -11.58
N MET A 29 -0.59 7.67 -10.59
CA MET A 29 0.84 8.02 -10.55
C MET A 29 1.69 6.77 -10.37
N MET A 30 1.25 5.81 -9.57
CA MET A 30 1.98 4.55 -9.36
C MET A 30 2.04 3.70 -10.63
N ASP A 31 1.09 3.86 -11.55
CA ASP A 31 1.09 3.14 -12.83
C ASP A 31 2.04 3.75 -13.87
N SER A 32 2.64 4.88 -13.57
CA SER A 32 3.58 5.53 -14.48
C SER A 32 4.82 4.65 -14.69
N GLU A 33 5.42 4.77 -15.87
CA GLU A 33 6.71 4.13 -16.17
C GLU A 33 7.88 4.90 -15.56
N ASP A 34 7.65 6.15 -15.16
CA ASP A 34 8.66 6.98 -14.52
C ASP A 34 8.75 6.58 -13.04
N ASP A 35 9.92 6.08 -12.62
CA ASP A 35 10.13 5.64 -11.24
C ASP A 35 9.90 6.74 -10.21
N SER A 36 10.28 7.98 -10.57
CA SER A 36 10.07 9.12 -9.69
C SER A 36 8.58 9.36 -9.45
N GLU A 37 7.76 9.26 -10.48
CA GLU A 37 6.33 9.43 -10.38
C GLU A 37 5.66 8.30 -9.61
N LYS A 38 6.14 7.05 -9.82
CA LYS A 38 5.66 5.91 -9.03
C LYS A 38 5.87 6.14 -7.54
N LEU A 39 7.05 6.63 -7.18
CA LEU A 39 7.36 6.88 -5.77
C LEU A 39 6.50 8.00 -5.20
N LYS A 40 6.24 9.04 -5.98
CA LYS A 40 5.34 10.12 -5.54
C LYS A 40 3.93 9.59 -5.28
N GLY A 41 3.44 8.75 -6.18
CA GLY A 41 2.13 8.14 -6.02
C GLY A 41 2.05 7.29 -4.76
N ALA A 42 3.06 6.45 -4.54
CA ALA A 42 3.11 5.60 -3.35
C ALA A 42 3.21 6.42 -2.07
N ALA A 43 4.00 7.50 -2.08
CA ALA A 43 4.17 8.37 -0.92
C ALA A 43 2.84 9.02 -0.50
N ILE A 44 1.93 9.20 -1.44
CA ILE A 44 0.60 9.71 -1.17
C ILE A 44 -0.36 8.58 -0.80
N ALA A 45 -0.35 7.51 -1.60
CA ALA A 45 -1.33 6.42 -1.48
C ALA A 45 -1.17 5.61 -0.19
N VAL A 46 0.07 5.29 0.18
CA VAL A 46 0.33 4.44 1.35
C VAL A 46 -0.24 5.04 2.63
N PRO A 47 0.15 6.27 3.03
CA PRO A 47 -0.43 6.82 4.25
C PRO A 47 -1.92 7.16 4.12
N PHE A 48 -2.38 7.47 2.92
CA PHE A 48 -3.79 7.76 2.71
C PHE A 48 -4.66 6.53 2.97
N LEU A 49 -4.26 5.39 2.42
CA LEU A 49 -5.04 4.15 2.56
C LEU A 49 -4.87 3.50 3.93
N LEU A 50 -3.63 3.42 4.41
CA LEU A 50 -3.31 2.67 5.62
C LEU A 50 -3.37 3.50 6.89
N GLY A 51 -3.33 4.82 6.77
CA GLY A 51 -3.22 5.70 7.92
C GLY A 51 -1.79 5.71 8.45
N LYS A 52 -1.52 6.61 9.40
CA LYS A 52 -0.18 6.75 9.98
C LYS A 52 0.28 5.45 10.66
N ASP A 53 -0.59 4.87 11.47
CA ASP A 53 -0.25 3.65 12.22
C ASP A 53 -0.06 2.47 11.27
N GLY A 54 -0.88 2.37 10.22
CA GLY A 54 -0.75 1.31 9.23
C GLY A 54 0.53 1.43 8.43
N GLU A 55 0.89 2.64 8.05
CA GLU A 55 2.16 2.87 7.35
C GLU A 55 3.34 2.49 8.23
N GLU A 56 3.34 2.91 9.50
CA GLU A 56 4.41 2.56 10.42
C GLU A 56 4.53 1.05 10.60
N ALA A 57 3.40 0.35 10.71
CA ALA A 57 3.39 -1.11 10.84
C ALA A 57 3.99 -1.77 9.60
N LEU A 58 3.64 -1.28 8.41
CA LEU A 58 4.18 -1.80 7.16
C LEU A 58 5.68 -1.57 7.08
N MET A 59 6.14 -0.36 7.42
CA MET A 59 7.57 -0.05 7.40
C MET A 59 8.33 -0.96 8.37
N LYS A 60 7.80 -1.15 9.57
CA LYS A 60 8.42 -2.03 10.56
C LYS A 60 8.52 -3.47 10.05
N HIS A 61 7.46 -3.95 9.41
CA HIS A 61 7.43 -5.31 8.84
C HIS A 61 8.49 -5.48 7.73
N LEU A 62 8.70 -4.45 6.92
CA LEU A 62 9.61 -4.50 5.78
C LEU A 62 11.05 -4.13 6.11
N THR A 63 11.32 -3.71 7.33
CA THR A 63 12.68 -3.32 7.74
C THR A 63 13.62 -4.53 7.69
N ASP A 64 14.75 -4.36 7.02
CA ASP A 64 15.74 -5.42 6.87
C ASP A 64 16.70 -5.48 8.07
N LYS A 65 17.70 -6.36 7.97
CA LYS A 65 18.67 -6.58 9.05
C LYS A 65 19.51 -5.35 9.37
N GLU A 66 19.62 -4.44 8.40
CA GLU A 66 20.41 -3.20 8.57
C GLU A 66 19.55 -2.04 9.05
N GLY A 67 18.25 -2.25 9.27
CA GLY A 67 17.34 -1.20 9.70
C GLY A 67 16.82 -0.34 8.56
N LEU A 68 16.94 -0.83 7.32
CA LEU A 68 16.51 -0.09 6.13
C LEU A 68 15.24 -0.69 5.52
N VAL A 69 14.48 0.17 4.86
CA VAL A 69 13.26 -0.25 4.13
C VAL A 69 13.45 0.07 2.66
N SER A 70 13.47 -0.97 1.82
CA SER A 70 13.62 -0.80 0.37
C SER A 70 12.35 -0.22 -0.25
N SER A 71 12.49 0.77 -1.13
CA SER A 71 11.36 1.32 -1.89
C SER A 71 10.68 0.23 -2.71
N ALA A 72 11.46 -0.68 -3.29
CA ALA A 72 10.90 -1.78 -4.08
C ALA A 72 10.04 -2.70 -3.21
N SER A 73 10.45 -2.95 -1.97
CA SER A 73 9.67 -3.76 -1.03
C SER A 73 8.35 -3.09 -0.69
N VAL A 74 8.37 -1.76 -0.46
CA VAL A 74 7.16 -1.01 -0.16
C VAL A 74 6.19 -1.06 -1.34
N LEU A 75 6.68 -0.81 -2.56
CA LEU A 75 5.83 -0.84 -3.74
C LEU A 75 5.22 -2.21 -3.96
N SER A 76 6.02 -3.27 -3.81
CA SER A 76 5.55 -4.65 -3.98
C SER A 76 4.49 -5.02 -2.94
N ALA A 77 4.76 -4.74 -1.67
CA ALA A 77 3.84 -5.06 -0.59
C ALA A 77 2.53 -4.28 -0.72
N PHE A 78 2.62 -3.00 -1.04
CA PHE A 78 1.44 -2.16 -1.19
C PHE A 78 0.60 -2.59 -2.39
N THR A 79 1.23 -2.95 -3.49
CA THR A 79 0.53 -3.48 -4.66
C THR A 79 -0.23 -4.76 -4.31
N GLU A 80 0.37 -5.63 -3.52
CA GLU A 80 -0.29 -6.84 -3.05
C GLU A 80 -1.51 -6.49 -2.18
N ILE A 81 -1.37 -5.55 -1.28
CA ILE A 81 -2.48 -5.10 -0.42
C ILE A 81 -3.65 -4.58 -1.26
N ILE A 82 -3.36 -3.75 -2.25
CA ILE A 82 -4.39 -3.21 -3.15
C ILE A 82 -5.09 -4.32 -3.93
N THR A 83 -4.31 -5.28 -4.43
CA THR A 83 -4.85 -6.41 -5.18
C THR A 83 -5.78 -7.24 -4.31
N LEU A 84 -5.35 -7.55 -3.09
CA LEU A 84 -6.15 -8.34 -2.17
C LEU A 84 -7.42 -7.59 -1.73
N LEU A 85 -7.32 -6.28 -1.55
CA LEU A 85 -8.48 -5.44 -1.22
C LEU A 85 -9.52 -5.51 -2.34
N GLY A 86 -9.07 -5.42 -3.60
CA GLY A 86 -9.97 -5.53 -4.75
C GLY A 86 -10.64 -6.90 -4.82
N GLU A 87 -9.91 -7.97 -4.51
CA GLU A 87 -10.47 -9.33 -4.51
C GLU A 87 -11.53 -9.48 -3.42
N GLU A 88 -11.28 -8.95 -2.23
CA GLU A 88 -12.23 -9.02 -1.14
C GLU A 88 -13.52 -8.25 -1.45
N GLU A 89 -13.39 -7.10 -2.09
CA GLU A 89 -14.56 -6.31 -2.50
C GLU A 89 -15.41 -7.04 -3.54
N LYS A 90 -14.80 -7.81 -4.42
CA LYS A 90 -15.53 -8.60 -5.42
C LYS A 90 -16.35 -9.72 -4.79
N LYS A 91 -15.91 -10.22 -3.65
CA LYS A 91 -16.64 -11.29 -2.93
C LYS A 91 -17.84 -10.76 -2.15
N SER A 92 -17.89 -9.45 -1.96
CA SER A 92 -19.01 -8.80 -1.27
C SER A 92 -20.13 -8.50 -2.23
#